data_0d2cf418fe90c12408614fb39fbf7037
#
_entry.id   0d2cf418fe90c12408614fb39fbf7037
#
_cell.length_a   1.000
_cell.length_b   1.000
_cell.length_c   1.000
_cell.angle_alpha   90.00
_cell.angle_beta   90.00
_cell.angle_gamma   90.00
#
_symmetry.space_group_name_H-M   'P 1'
#
loop_
_entity.id
_entity.type
_entity.pdbx_description
1 polymer ?
#
loop_
_entity_poly.entity_id
_entity_poly.type
_entity_poly.pdbx_seq_one_letter_code
_entity_poly.pdbx_strand_id
1 'polypeptide(L)'
;MKREDLTEKILDIKREKGWSWTHITREISGMSPVLVIGALLGQHRLVKPLARKAAALFGLTPAEEAMLNEVPNRGAGVAMPPTDPLLYRFYEMILV
;
A
#
# COMPACT_ATOMS: atom_id res chain seq x y z
N MET A 1 5.41 15.27 -3.75
CA MET A 1 4.73 14.01 -4.13
C MET A 1 3.52 13.80 -3.22
N LYS A 2 2.38 13.51 -3.81
CA LYS A 2 1.17 13.19 -3.05
C LYS A 2 1.14 11.70 -2.73
N ARG A 3 0.31 11.31 -1.75
CA ARG A 3 0.18 9.90 -1.38
C ARG A 3 -0.33 9.05 -2.54
N GLU A 4 -1.22 9.61 -3.35
CA GLU A 4 -1.72 8.91 -4.55
C GLU A 4 -0.60 8.62 -5.54
N ASP A 5 0.35 9.54 -5.68
CA ASP A 5 1.50 9.36 -6.57
C ASP A 5 2.35 8.20 -6.11
N LEU A 6 2.53 8.06 -4.79
CA LEU A 6 3.28 6.95 -4.23
C LEU A 6 2.55 5.63 -4.48
N THR A 7 1.24 5.61 -4.32
CA THR A 7 0.44 4.41 -4.62
C THR A 7 0.60 3.99 -6.07
N GLU A 8 0.53 4.95 -7.00
CA GLU A 8 0.72 4.67 -8.41
C GLU A 8 2.13 4.14 -8.69
N LYS A 9 3.13 4.73 -8.05
CA LYS A 9 4.52 4.26 -8.20
C LYS A 9 4.66 2.81 -7.74
N ILE A 10 4.05 2.46 -6.61
CA ILE A 10 4.09 1.10 -6.09
C ILE A 10 3.41 0.13 -7.06
N LEU A 11 2.25 0.50 -7.58
CA LEU A 11 1.53 -0.33 -8.54
C LEU A 11 2.30 -0.50 -9.85
N ASP A 12 2.97 0.57 -10.31
CA ASP A 12 3.79 0.50 -11.51
C ASP A 12 4.97 -0.43 -11.31
N ILE A 13 5.65 -0.36 -10.18
CA ILE A 13 6.77 -1.23 -9.86
C ILE A 13 6.30 -2.68 -9.78
N LYS A 14 5.16 -2.92 -9.13
CA LYS A 14 4.57 -4.25 -9.05
C LYS A 14 4.33 -4.84 -10.44
N ARG A 15 3.77 -4.03 -11.34
CA ARG A 15 3.46 -4.45 -12.71
C ARG A 15 4.75 -4.70 -13.49
N GLU A 16 5.70 -3.80 -13.36
CA GLU A 16 6.98 -3.89 -14.07
C GLU A 16 7.78 -5.12 -13.64
N LYS A 17 7.78 -5.43 -12.36
CA LYS A 17 8.49 -6.58 -11.82
C LYS A 17 7.72 -7.89 -11.96
N GLY A 18 6.44 -7.81 -12.29
CA GLY A 18 5.60 -8.98 -12.39
C GLY A 18 5.30 -9.63 -11.04
N TRP A 19 5.36 -8.87 -9.95
CA TRP A 19 5.11 -9.40 -8.60
C TRP A 19 3.62 -9.56 -8.35
N SER A 20 3.26 -10.66 -7.65
CA SER A 20 1.90 -10.84 -7.14
C SER A 20 1.78 -10.22 -5.75
N TRP A 21 0.55 -9.97 -5.33
CA TRP A 21 0.32 -9.49 -3.95
C TRP A 21 0.78 -10.53 -2.92
N THR A 22 0.67 -11.81 -3.25
CA THR A 22 1.17 -12.88 -2.37
C THR A 22 2.67 -12.73 -2.15
N HIS A 23 3.42 -12.48 -3.21
CA HIS A 23 4.86 -12.26 -3.10
C HIS A 23 5.17 -11.02 -2.23
N ILE A 24 4.50 -9.90 -2.53
CA ILE A 24 4.73 -8.64 -1.82
C ILE A 24 4.41 -8.78 -0.34
N THR A 25 3.29 -9.39 0.00
CA THR A 25 2.89 -9.53 1.40
C THR A 25 3.76 -10.53 2.16
N ARG A 26 4.35 -11.46 1.45
CA ARG A 26 5.32 -12.39 2.05
C ARG A 26 6.62 -11.67 2.41
N GLU A 27 7.08 -10.79 1.52
CA GLU A 27 8.29 -10.00 1.74
C GLU A 27 8.09 -8.97 2.86
N ILE A 28 6.88 -8.43 2.98
CA ILE A 28 6.53 -7.47 4.02
C ILE A 28 5.71 -8.20 5.09
N SER A 29 6.33 -9.17 5.74
CA SER A 29 5.67 -9.95 6.79
C SER A 29 5.60 -9.16 8.10
N GLY A 30 4.60 -9.46 8.92
CA GLY A 30 4.42 -8.79 10.22
C GLY A 30 3.01 -8.24 10.42
N MET A 31 2.20 -8.21 9.36
CA MET A 31 0.79 -7.85 9.42
C MET A 31 0.02 -8.79 8.52
N SER A 32 -1.29 -8.82 8.66
CA SER A 32 -2.11 -9.63 7.75
C SER A 32 -1.94 -9.10 6.32
N PRO A 33 -2.03 -9.96 5.30
CA PRO A 33 -1.90 -9.53 3.90
C PRO A 33 -2.88 -8.42 3.54
N VAL A 34 -4.12 -8.48 4.03
CA VAL A 34 -5.12 -7.46 3.76
C VAL A 34 -4.65 -6.09 4.27
N LEU A 35 -4.08 -6.04 5.47
CA LEU A 35 -3.62 -4.79 6.05
C LEU A 35 -2.39 -4.24 5.32
N VAL A 36 -1.47 -5.11 4.92
CA VAL A 36 -0.29 -4.69 4.17
C VAL A 36 -0.70 -4.07 2.84
N ILE A 37 -1.55 -4.74 2.10
CA ILE A 37 -2.01 -4.25 0.80
C ILE A 37 -2.79 -2.95 0.96
N GLY A 38 -3.67 -2.88 1.97
CA GLY A 38 -4.42 -1.66 2.25
C GLY A 38 -3.50 -0.47 2.55
N ALA A 39 -2.44 -0.71 3.33
CA ALA A 39 -1.47 0.33 3.64
C ALA A 39 -0.71 0.78 2.39
N LEU A 40 -0.30 -0.14 1.55
CA LEU A 40 0.40 0.20 0.31
C LEU A 40 -0.50 0.97 -0.66
N LEU A 41 -1.80 0.72 -0.63
CA LEU A 41 -2.77 1.42 -1.46
C LEU A 41 -3.26 2.74 -0.83
N GLY A 42 -2.73 3.11 0.32
CA GLY A 42 -3.05 4.39 0.94
C GLY A 42 -4.29 4.40 1.80
N GLN A 43 -4.77 3.24 2.25
CA GLN A 43 -5.96 3.16 3.09
C GLN A 43 -5.66 3.42 4.56
N HIS A 44 -4.47 3.11 5.01
CA HIS A 44 -4.00 3.37 6.37
C HIS A 44 -2.47 3.40 6.37
N ARG A 45 -1.89 3.69 7.53
CA ARG A 45 -0.44 3.78 7.63
C ARG A 45 0.18 2.39 7.79
N LEU A 46 1.43 2.29 7.38
CA LEU A 46 2.25 1.11 7.61
C LEU A 46 3.19 1.42 8.78
N VAL A 47 3.30 0.51 9.76
CA VAL A 47 4.19 0.74 10.90
C VAL A 47 5.64 0.80 10.44
N LYS A 48 6.49 1.50 11.20
CA LYS A 48 7.87 1.79 10.79
C LYS A 48 8.68 0.59 10.29
N PRO A 49 8.74 -0.54 11.02
CA PRO A 49 9.51 -1.69 10.51
C PRO A 49 9.03 -2.20 9.16
N LEU A 50 7.71 -2.18 8.94
CA LEU A 50 7.13 -2.66 7.70
C LEU A 50 7.28 -1.63 6.59
N ALA A 51 7.22 -0.33 6.92
CA ALA A 51 7.50 0.73 5.94
C ALA A 51 8.93 0.61 5.43
N ARG A 52 9.87 0.28 6.30
CA ARG A 52 11.27 0.07 5.92
C ARG A 52 11.40 -1.13 4.98
N LYS A 53 10.72 -2.23 5.28
CA LYS A 53 10.72 -3.40 4.41
C LYS A 53 10.14 -3.07 3.04
N ALA A 54 9.03 -2.33 3.02
CA ALA A 54 8.41 -1.92 1.77
C ALA A 54 9.33 -1.01 0.96
N ALA A 55 10.00 -0.07 1.63
CA ALA A 55 10.94 0.83 0.96
C ALA A 55 12.10 0.05 0.35
N ALA A 56 12.62 -0.95 1.07
CA ALA A 56 13.69 -1.80 0.55
C ALA A 56 13.21 -2.62 -0.64
N LEU A 57 12.00 -3.17 -0.55
CA LEU A 57 11.45 -4.01 -1.61
C LEU A 57 11.19 -3.22 -2.90
N PHE A 58 10.58 -2.04 -2.77
CA PHE A 58 10.20 -1.22 -3.92
C PHE A 58 11.27 -0.19 -4.31
N GLY A 59 12.36 -0.09 -3.57
CA GLY A 59 13.40 0.89 -3.85
C GLY A 59 12.95 2.32 -3.63
N LEU A 60 12.19 2.56 -2.58
CA LEU A 60 11.64 3.87 -2.28
C LEU A 60 12.66 4.78 -1.59
N THR A 61 12.49 6.09 -1.78
CA THR A 61 13.32 7.07 -1.09
C THR A 61 12.92 7.17 0.39
N PRO A 62 13.79 7.73 1.26
CA PRO A 62 13.41 7.94 2.66
C PRO A 62 12.14 8.78 2.83
N ALA A 63 11.92 9.75 1.95
CA ALA A 63 10.70 10.55 2.00
C ALA A 63 9.46 9.69 1.69
N GLU A 64 9.58 8.80 0.72
CA GLU A 64 8.49 7.89 0.36
C GLU A 64 8.22 6.87 1.47
N GLU A 65 9.27 6.39 2.11
CA GLU A 65 9.14 5.51 3.27
C GLU A 65 8.37 6.22 4.39
N ALA A 66 8.72 7.48 4.66
CA ALA A 66 8.03 8.27 5.68
C ALA A 66 6.55 8.44 5.33
N MET A 67 6.22 8.63 4.05
CA MET A 67 4.83 8.73 3.61
C MET A 67 4.04 7.45 3.90
N LEU A 68 4.67 6.29 3.78
CA LEU A 68 4.01 5.02 4.12
C LEU A 68 3.69 4.93 5.60
N ASN A 69 4.49 5.56 6.44
CA ASN A 69 4.31 5.52 7.88
C ASN A 69 3.33 6.59 8.39
N GLU A 70 2.97 7.57 7.56
CA GLU A 70 2.03 8.61 7.93
C GLU A 70 0.58 8.17 7.77
N VAL A 71 -0.29 8.66 8.65
CA VAL A 71 -1.72 8.45 8.49
C VAL A 71 -2.17 9.15 7.22
N PRO A 72 -2.76 8.43 6.26
CA PRO A 72 -3.18 9.06 5.01
C PRO A 72 -4.22 10.15 5.26
N ASN A 73 -4.00 11.30 4.64
CA ASN A 73 -4.97 12.37 4.66
C ASN A 73 -5.93 12.19 3.49
N ARG A 74 -7.16 11.83 3.79
CA ARG A 74 -8.17 11.58 2.76
C ARG A 74 -9.04 12.78 2.48
N GLY A 75 -8.59 13.94 2.91
CA GLY A 75 -9.41 15.13 2.83
C GLY A 75 -10.41 15.18 3.97
N ALA A 76 -10.76 16.40 4.37
CA ALA A 76 -11.60 16.62 5.53
C ALA A 76 -13.00 16.01 5.32
N GLY A 77 -13.35 15.08 6.18
CA GLY A 77 -14.70 14.56 6.26
C GLY A 77 -15.14 13.64 5.13
N VAL A 78 -14.24 13.22 4.27
CA VAL A 78 -14.62 12.30 3.20
C VAL A 78 -14.43 10.88 3.68
N ALA A 79 -15.52 10.27 4.09
CA ALA A 79 -15.51 8.84 4.35
C ALA A 79 -15.35 8.10 3.03
N MET A 80 -14.46 7.12 3.00
CA MET A 80 -14.34 6.26 1.82
C MET A 80 -15.65 5.52 1.62
N PRO A 81 -16.32 5.70 0.47
CA PRO A 81 -17.55 4.96 0.24
C PRO A 81 -17.26 3.46 0.24
N PRO A 82 -18.11 2.64 0.84
CA PRO A 82 -17.93 1.19 0.77
C PRO A 82 -17.95 0.65 -0.66
N THR A 83 -18.34 1.49 -1.58
CA THR A 83 -18.43 1.15 -3.00
C THR A 83 -17.20 1.56 -3.79
N ASP A 84 -16.09 1.90 -3.14
CA ASP A 84 -14.85 2.25 -3.84
C ASP A 84 -14.38 1.07 -4.68
N PRO A 85 -14.30 1.21 -6.02
CA PRO A 85 -13.93 0.10 -6.88
C PRO A 85 -12.54 -0.48 -6.58
N LEU A 86 -11.61 0.35 -6.15
CA LEU A 86 -10.27 -0.10 -5.81
C LEU A 86 -10.30 -1.02 -4.60
N LEU A 87 -11.10 -0.67 -3.59
CA LEU A 87 -11.24 -1.46 -2.39
C LEU A 87 -11.90 -2.81 -2.69
N TYR A 88 -12.93 -2.82 -3.53
CA TYR A 88 -13.58 -4.07 -3.93
C TYR A 88 -12.64 -4.98 -4.71
N ARG A 89 -11.88 -4.44 -5.64
CA ARG A 89 -10.88 -5.23 -6.37
C ARG A 89 -9.86 -5.85 -5.42
N PHE A 90 -9.48 -5.09 -4.42
CA PHE A 90 -8.54 -5.55 -3.41
C PHE A 90 -9.07 -6.77 -2.67
N TYR A 91 -10.31 -6.70 -2.20
CA TYR A 91 -10.93 -7.82 -1.49
C TYR A 91 -11.11 -9.04 -2.40
N GLU A 92 -11.52 -8.83 -3.63
CA GLU A 92 -11.67 -9.94 -4.57
C GLU A 92 -10.35 -10.66 -4.79
N MET A 93 -9.27 -9.92 -4.94
CA MET A 93 -7.94 -10.50 -5.16
C MET A 93 -7.48 -11.33 -3.97
N ILE A 94 -7.90 -11.00 -2.76
CA ILE A 94 -7.50 -11.71 -1.56
C ILE A 94 -8.37 -12.93 -1.31
N LEU A 95 -9.66 -12.83 -1.62
CA LEU A 95 -10.61 -13.90 -1.39
C LEU A 95 -10.52 -15.00 -2.44
N VAL A 96 -9.94 -14.71 -3.57
CA VAL A 96 -9.68 -15.69 -4.61
C VAL A 96 -8.35 -16.36 -4.36
#